data_5bdc56c658f04ee62f4c664451057563
#
_entry.id   5bdc56c658f04ee62f4c664451057563
#
_cell.length_a   1.000
_cell.length_b   1.000
_cell.length_c   1.000
_cell.angle_alpha   90.00
_cell.angle_beta   90.00
_cell.angle_gamma   90.00
#
_symmetry.space_group_name_H-M   'P 1'
#
loop_
_entity.id
_entity.type
_entity.pdbx_description
1 polymer ?
#
loop_
_entity_poly.entity_id
_entity_poly.type
_entity_poly.pdbx_seq_one_letter_code
_entity_poly.pdbx_strand_id
1 'polypeptide(L)'
;MTLYERIRQLRIDAGMSQDDLAKAMGYSDRSMITKIESGKVDISQKKIISFARVLNTTTAYLMGLDEKAEPSAEIHHPEIRLLASKMDRLPKEQRDQALDVFNAMYHKYFDHLEDETK
;
A
#
# COMPACT_ATOMS: atom_id res chain seq x y z
N MET A 1 -10.81 12.09 11.44
CA MET A 1 -9.75 11.09 11.66
C MET A 1 -8.40 11.76 11.85
N THR A 2 -7.62 11.27 12.79
CA THR A 2 -6.24 11.70 12.94
C THR A 2 -5.34 11.01 11.92
N LEU A 3 -4.12 11.52 11.76
CA LEU A 3 -3.08 10.87 10.95
C LEU A 3 -2.90 9.40 11.35
N TYR A 4 -2.87 9.12 12.64
CA TYR A 4 -2.63 7.78 13.18
C TYR A 4 -3.79 6.83 12.89
N GLU A 5 -5.01 7.34 12.98
CA GLU A 5 -6.21 6.58 12.63
C GLU A 5 -6.25 6.27 11.13
N ARG A 6 -5.81 7.19 10.28
CA ARG A 6 -5.74 7.00 8.83
C ARG A 6 -4.73 5.92 8.47
N ILE A 7 -3.56 5.93 9.14
CA ILE A 7 -2.54 4.89 8.96
C ILE A 7 -3.13 3.52 9.31
N ARG A 8 -3.78 3.42 10.45
CA ARG A 8 -4.40 2.17 10.89
C ARG A 8 -5.47 1.70 9.91
N GLN A 9 -6.34 2.59 9.49
CA GLN A 9 -7.43 2.24 8.58
C GLN A 9 -6.90 1.76 7.24
N LEU A 10 -5.91 2.44 6.69
CA LEU A 10 -5.28 2.03 5.43
C LEU A 10 -4.59 0.68 5.55
N ARG A 11 -3.96 0.43 6.69
CA ARG A 11 -3.33 -0.85 6.95
C ARG A 11 -4.36 -1.98 6.94
N ILE A 12 -5.47 -1.78 7.64
CA ILE A 12 -6.56 -2.75 7.71
C ILE A 12 -7.17 -2.97 6.32
N ASP A 13 -7.44 -1.89 5.61
CA ASP A 13 -8.01 -1.94 4.26
C ASP A 13 -7.10 -2.67 3.28
N ALA A 14 -5.79 -2.58 3.49
CA ALA A 14 -4.80 -3.28 2.66
C ALA A 14 -4.59 -4.73 3.08
N GLY A 15 -5.28 -5.21 4.12
CA GLY A 15 -5.12 -6.57 4.59
C GLY A 15 -3.80 -6.83 5.30
N MET A 16 -3.14 -5.80 5.78
CA MET A 16 -1.84 -5.91 6.45
C MET A 16 -2.02 -6.03 7.96
N SER A 17 -1.20 -6.91 8.57
CA SER A 17 -1.06 -6.93 10.03
C SER A 17 -0.12 -5.80 10.47
N GLN A 18 -0.08 -5.55 11.78
CA GLN A 18 0.91 -4.61 12.33
C GLN A 18 2.34 -5.10 12.07
N ASP A 19 2.56 -6.42 12.12
CA ASP A 19 3.86 -7.01 11.80
C ASP A 19 4.23 -6.77 10.32
N ASP A 20 3.26 -6.93 9.42
CA ASP A 20 3.48 -6.67 7.99
C ASP A 20 3.90 -5.22 7.76
N LEU A 21 3.20 -4.29 8.37
CA LEU A 21 3.52 -2.87 8.23
C LEU A 21 4.87 -2.53 8.85
N ALA A 22 5.17 -3.11 10.01
CA ALA A 22 6.46 -2.90 10.67
C ALA A 22 7.61 -3.35 9.76
N LYS A 23 7.51 -4.53 9.17
CA LYS A 23 8.51 -5.04 8.24
C LYS A 23 8.66 -4.12 7.02
N ALA A 24 7.53 -3.67 6.50
CA ALA A 24 7.52 -2.78 5.35
C ALA A 24 8.20 -1.44 5.64
N MET A 25 8.10 -0.96 6.87
CA MET A 25 8.70 0.29 7.30
C MET A 25 10.13 0.12 7.80
N GLY A 26 10.63 -1.11 7.89
CA GLY A 26 11.97 -1.38 8.36
C GLY A 26 12.12 -1.39 9.88
N TYR A 27 11.02 -1.52 10.61
CA TYR A 27 11.07 -1.67 12.07
C TYR A 27 11.36 -3.12 12.44
N SER A 28 11.98 -3.32 13.60
CA SER A 28 12.36 -4.65 14.07
C SER A 28 11.17 -5.49 14.50
N ASP A 29 10.10 -4.84 15.01
CA ASP A 29 8.87 -5.53 15.41
C ASP A 29 7.68 -4.57 15.32
N ARG A 30 6.49 -5.07 15.70
CA ARG A 30 5.25 -4.30 15.62
C ARG A 30 5.08 -3.23 16.69
N SER A 31 5.95 -3.21 17.70
CA SER A 31 5.81 -2.32 18.87
C SER A 31 5.70 -0.86 18.45
N MET A 32 6.53 -0.44 17.49
CA MET A 32 6.50 0.95 17.02
C MET A 32 5.20 1.26 16.28
N ILE A 33 4.69 0.31 15.49
CA ILE A 33 3.42 0.48 14.79
C ILE A 33 2.27 0.61 15.79
N THR A 34 2.27 -0.21 16.84
CA THR A 34 1.27 -0.12 17.90
C THR A 34 1.27 1.26 18.54
N LYS A 35 2.45 1.78 18.85
CA LYS A 35 2.59 3.12 19.45
C LYS A 35 2.13 4.22 18.50
N ILE A 36 2.48 4.11 17.23
CA ILE A 36 2.11 5.10 16.22
C ILE A 36 0.60 5.11 16.03
N GLU A 37 -0.01 3.95 15.86
CA GLU A 37 -1.45 3.84 15.60
C GLU A 37 -2.28 4.29 16.79
N SER A 38 -1.74 4.20 17.99
CA SER A 38 -2.42 4.67 19.20
C SER A 38 -2.20 6.16 19.48
N GLY A 39 -1.37 6.83 18.67
CA GLY A 39 -1.08 8.25 18.84
C GLY A 39 -0.11 8.56 19.98
N LYS A 40 0.57 7.56 20.52
CA LYS A 40 1.50 7.74 21.64
C LYS A 40 2.84 8.37 21.24
N VAL A 41 3.20 8.27 19.97
CA VAL A 41 4.44 8.84 19.44
C VAL A 41 4.14 9.62 18.18
N ASP A 42 4.86 10.73 17.99
CA ASP A 42 4.79 11.49 16.75
C ASP A 42 5.75 10.89 15.73
N ILE A 43 5.42 11.07 14.47
CA ILE A 43 6.28 10.62 13.37
C ILE A 43 6.75 11.82 12.56
N SER A 44 7.99 11.76 12.07
CA SER A 44 8.57 12.80 11.24
C SER A 44 7.90 12.85 9.87
N GLN A 45 8.08 13.97 9.17
CA GLN A 45 7.57 14.09 7.80
C GLN A 45 8.14 13.02 6.88
N LYS A 46 9.40 12.65 7.05
CA LYS A 46 10.01 11.55 6.28
C LYS A 46 9.28 10.24 6.50
N LYS A 47 8.87 9.96 7.74
CA LYS A 47 8.11 8.75 8.05
C LYS A 47 6.71 8.81 7.45
N ILE A 48 6.07 9.98 7.45
CA ILE A 48 4.77 10.14 6.81
C ILE A 48 4.88 9.79 5.31
N ILE A 49 5.91 10.28 4.64
CA ILE A 49 6.16 9.97 3.23
C ILE A 49 6.33 8.45 3.04
N SER A 50 7.09 7.81 3.91
CA SER A 50 7.31 6.37 3.86
C SER A 50 6.03 5.58 4.08
N PHE A 51 5.21 5.98 5.05
CA PHE A 51 3.90 5.35 5.27
C PHE A 51 2.98 5.50 4.06
N ALA A 52 2.96 6.69 3.46
CA ALA A 52 2.15 6.93 2.26
C ALA A 52 2.54 5.97 1.13
N ARG A 53 3.83 5.78 0.92
CA ARG A 53 4.34 4.88 -0.10
C ARG A 53 3.96 3.43 0.18
N VAL A 54 4.18 2.98 1.40
CA VAL A 54 3.89 1.59 1.82
C VAL A 54 2.39 1.30 1.75
N LEU A 55 1.57 2.27 2.16
CA LEU A 55 0.12 2.12 2.21
C LEU A 55 -0.57 2.50 0.89
N ASN A 56 0.21 2.84 -0.12
CA ASN A 56 -0.29 3.20 -1.45
C ASN A 56 -1.30 4.35 -1.41
N THR A 57 -0.92 5.41 -0.72
CA THR A 57 -1.71 6.62 -0.62
C THR A 57 -0.80 7.85 -0.78
N THR A 58 -1.35 9.03 -0.57
CA THR A 58 -0.62 10.29 -0.63
C THR A 58 -0.33 10.81 0.77
N THR A 59 0.71 11.62 0.89
CA THR A 59 0.99 12.35 2.14
C THR A 59 -0.17 13.29 2.46
N ALA A 60 -0.76 13.91 1.44
CA ALA A 60 -1.90 14.82 1.61
C ALA A 60 -3.08 14.11 2.29
N TYR A 61 -3.39 12.88 1.88
CA TYR A 61 -4.45 12.11 2.52
C TYR A 61 -4.12 11.82 3.99
N LEU A 62 -2.90 11.35 4.25
CA LEU A 62 -2.49 11.04 5.63
C LEU A 62 -2.54 12.26 6.53
N MET A 63 -2.20 13.41 6.00
CA MET A 63 -2.21 14.67 6.76
C MET A 63 -3.58 15.33 6.86
N GLY A 64 -4.60 14.73 6.24
CA GLY A 64 -5.96 15.25 6.28
C GLY A 64 -6.24 16.38 5.31
N LEU A 65 -5.37 16.60 4.34
CA LEU A 65 -5.51 17.67 3.35
C LEU A 65 -6.28 17.23 2.12
N ASP A 66 -6.47 15.92 1.94
CA ASP A 66 -7.17 15.34 0.81
C ASP A 66 -8.07 14.22 1.34
N GLU A 67 -9.27 14.12 0.84
CA GLU A 67 -10.24 13.10 1.26
C GLU A 67 -10.03 11.76 0.55
N LYS A 68 -9.30 11.76 -0.55
CA LYS A 68 -9.08 10.55 -1.34
C LYS A 68 -7.81 9.83 -0.91
N ALA A 69 -7.96 8.56 -0.54
CA ALA A 69 -6.84 7.73 -0.11
C ALA A 69 -5.94 7.30 -1.28
N GLU A 70 -6.46 7.29 -2.48
CA GLU A 70 -5.79 6.71 -3.64
C GLU A 70 -5.13 7.76 -4.51
N PRO A 71 -3.82 7.60 -4.80
CA PRO A 71 -3.11 8.61 -5.58
C PRO A 71 -3.47 8.61 -7.07
N SER A 72 -3.65 7.46 -7.69
CA SER A 72 -3.82 7.43 -9.14
C SER A 72 -4.62 6.26 -9.68
N ALA A 73 -4.57 5.11 -9.05
CA ALA A 73 -5.27 3.91 -9.52
C ALA A 73 -6.24 3.43 -8.46
N GLU A 74 -7.47 3.17 -8.87
CA GLU A 74 -8.45 2.64 -7.95
C GLU A 74 -8.24 1.15 -7.76
N ILE A 75 -7.78 0.77 -6.57
CA ILE A 75 -7.67 -0.62 -6.19
C ILE A 75 -8.69 -0.86 -5.09
N HIS A 76 -9.75 -1.58 -5.44
CA HIS A 76 -10.88 -1.78 -4.55
C HIS A 76 -10.72 -2.95 -3.59
N HIS A 77 -9.81 -3.87 -3.89
CA HIS A 77 -9.64 -5.09 -3.11
C HIS A 77 -8.38 -5.00 -2.26
N PRO A 78 -8.50 -5.13 -0.92
CA PRO A 78 -7.33 -5.03 -0.02
C PRO A 78 -6.23 -6.05 -0.34
N GLU A 79 -6.61 -7.25 -0.74
CA GLU A 79 -5.65 -8.29 -1.11
C GLU A 79 -4.81 -7.90 -2.35
N ILE A 80 -5.40 -7.16 -3.26
CA ILE A 80 -4.68 -6.68 -4.44
C ILE A 80 -3.73 -5.55 -4.07
N ARG A 81 -4.13 -4.67 -3.16
CA ARG A 81 -3.26 -3.62 -2.64
C ARG A 81 -2.03 -4.21 -1.95
N LEU A 82 -2.24 -5.24 -1.15
CA LEU A 82 -1.14 -5.93 -0.47
C LEU A 82 -0.20 -6.57 -1.49
N LEU A 83 -0.74 -7.24 -2.47
CA LEU A 83 0.05 -7.86 -3.53
C LEU A 83 0.85 -6.82 -4.31
N ALA A 84 0.21 -5.72 -4.69
CA ALA A 84 0.88 -4.63 -5.41
C ALA A 84 2.03 -4.05 -4.59
N SER A 85 1.83 -3.86 -3.29
CA SER A 85 2.87 -3.36 -2.40
C SER A 85 4.05 -4.32 -2.30
N LYS A 86 3.77 -5.61 -2.22
CA LYS A 86 4.82 -6.64 -2.17
C LYS A 86 5.59 -6.70 -3.48
N MET A 87 4.90 -6.63 -4.61
CA MET A 87 5.53 -6.66 -5.91
C MET A 87 6.42 -5.44 -6.15
N ASP A 88 6.00 -4.28 -5.66
CA ASP A 88 6.77 -3.05 -5.81
C ASP A 88 8.12 -3.10 -5.10
N ARG A 89 8.25 -3.97 -4.10
CA ARG A 89 9.50 -4.15 -3.34
C ARG A 89 10.42 -5.19 -3.92
N LEU A 90 9.97 -5.97 -4.88
CA LEU A 90 10.80 -6.98 -5.51
C LEU A 90 11.88 -6.33 -6.36
N PRO A 91 13.07 -6.95 -6.47
CA PRO A 91 14.05 -6.53 -7.47
C PRO A 91 13.42 -6.55 -8.86
N LYS A 92 13.91 -5.70 -9.74
CA LYS A 92 13.35 -5.53 -11.07
C LYS A 92 13.20 -6.86 -11.82
N GLU A 93 14.22 -7.71 -11.78
CA GLU A 93 14.18 -9.00 -12.48
C GLU A 93 13.05 -9.89 -11.97
N GLN A 94 12.88 -9.97 -10.66
CA GLN A 94 11.84 -10.80 -10.06
C GLN A 94 10.46 -10.23 -10.32
N ARG A 95 10.34 -8.92 -10.27
CA ARG A 95 9.08 -8.23 -10.57
C ARG A 95 8.66 -8.47 -12.02
N ASP A 96 9.60 -8.35 -12.96
CA ASP A 96 9.33 -8.57 -14.37
C ASP A 96 8.93 -10.03 -14.63
N GLN A 97 9.58 -10.98 -13.98
CA GLN A 97 9.20 -12.40 -14.08
C GLN A 97 7.80 -12.65 -13.55
N ALA A 98 7.45 -12.06 -12.42
CA ALA A 98 6.10 -12.20 -11.85
C ALA A 98 5.04 -11.62 -12.79
N LEU A 99 5.31 -10.48 -13.39
CA LEU A 99 4.41 -9.85 -14.35
C LEU A 99 4.25 -10.70 -15.61
N ASP A 100 5.33 -11.29 -16.10
CA ASP A 100 5.29 -12.16 -17.27
C ASP A 100 4.44 -13.41 -17.01
N VAL A 101 4.62 -14.03 -15.85
CA VAL A 101 3.81 -15.21 -15.46
C VAL A 101 2.35 -14.82 -15.36
N PHE A 102 2.05 -13.70 -14.71
CA PHE A 102 0.69 -13.23 -14.54
C PHE A 102 0.05 -12.94 -15.92
N ASN A 103 0.75 -12.26 -16.80
CA ASN A 103 0.26 -11.95 -18.14
C ASN A 103 0.03 -13.23 -18.95
N ALA A 104 0.93 -14.21 -18.83
CA ALA A 104 0.77 -15.49 -19.56
C ALA A 104 -0.48 -16.24 -19.10
N MET A 105 -0.82 -16.16 -17.80
CA MET A 105 -2.00 -16.83 -17.26
C MET A 105 -3.31 -16.14 -17.62
N TYR A 106 -3.30 -14.81 -17.72
CA TYR A 106 -4.53 -14.03 -17.83
C TYR A 106 -4.63 -13.16 -19.07
N HIS A 107 -3.75 -13.33 -20.04
CA HIS A 107 -3.71 -12.46 -21.23
C HIS A 107 -5.04 -12.42 -21.99
N LYS A 108 -5.78 -13.50 -22.04
CA LYS A 108 -7.08 -13.56 -22.72
C LYS A 108 -8.08 -12.60 -22.09
N TYR A 109 -8.05 -12.50 -20.76
CA TYR A 109 -8.96 -11.60 -20.04
C TYR A 109 -8.58 -10.13 -20.26
N PHE A 110 -7.30 -9.84 -20.26
CA PHE A 110 -6.81 -8.46 -20.46
C PHE A 110 -7.02 -8.00 -21.89
N ASP A 111 -6.79 -8.86 -22.88
CA ASP A 111 -7.05 -8.53 -24.27
C ASP A 111 -8.51 -8.17 -24.49
N HIS A 112 -9.41 -8.89 -23.85
CA HIS A 112 -10.85 -8.60 -23.91
C HIS A 112 -11.18 -7.25 -23.28
N LEU A 113 -10.57 -6.94 -22.13
CA LEU A 113 -10.77 -5.66 -21.45
C LEU A 113 -10.23 -4.49 -22.27
N GLU A 114 -9.10 -4.66 -22.92
CA GLU A 114 -8.53 -3.62 -23.80
C GLU A 114 -9.46 -3.33 -24.97
N ASP A 115 -10.08 -4.34 -25.53
CA ASP A 115 -11.07 -4.16 -26.61
C ASP A 115 -12.29 -3.40 -26.14
N GLU A 116 -12.72 -3.58 -24.90
CA GLU A 116 -13.86 -2.86 -24.33
C GLU A 116 -13.55 -1.40 -24.04
N THR A 117 -12.29 -1.06 -23.81
CA THR A 117 -11.89 0.31 -23.47
C THR A 117 -11.59 1.19 -24.69
N LYS A 118 -11.58 0.60 -25.85
CA LYS A 118 -11.45 1.34 -27.11
C LYS A 118 -12.82 1.88 -27.55
#